data_c617fb69b001a7b45f5c1ac1cadd85b3
#
_entry.id   c617fb69b001a7b45f5c1ac1cadd85b3
#
_cell.length_a   1.000
_cell.length_b   1.000
_cell.length_c   1.000
_cell.angle_alpha   90.00
_cell.angle_beta   90.00
_cell.angle_gamma   90.00
#
_symmetry.space_group_name_H-M   'P 1'
#
loop_
_entity.id
_entity.type
_entity.pdbx_description
1 polymer ?
#
loop_
_entity_poly.entity_id
_entity_poly.type
_entity_poly.pdbx_seq_one_letter_code
_entity_poly.pdbx_strand_id
1 'polypeptide(L)'
;MIKRYSRKELVDIWEEKNKYKIWLDIEIAAAEAMEKIGEIPKGVARSVKKKAKIKVDRIHKLENKVKHDVIAFLTSINEQVGIKGRYLHKGMTSSDVLDTCFNIQLLQSAKIIKKDIEEVLKVLKAKAKKYKNTVCIGRSHGIHAEPTTFGLKLATYYQEFKRNNKRMDQAIDEISTCAVSGAVGTFANVDPRIEKHVAKKLKLKEELISTQIIPRDRHAYFFSVLGIIASSIERIATEIRHLQR
;
A
#
# COMPACT_ATOMS: atom_id res chain seq x y z
N MET A 1 -7.50 2.49 -15.00
CA MET A 1 -6.11 2.76 -15.44
C MET A 1 -5.97 2.57 -16.95
N ILE A 2 -5.14 3.38 -17.62
CA ILE A 2 -4.87 3.23 -19.06
C ILE A 2 -3.88 2.07 -19.24
N LYS A 3 -4.34 0.94 -19.81
CA LYS A 3 -3.56 -0.33 -19.87
C LYS A 3 -2.14 -0.16 -20.43
N ARG A 4 -1.96 0.63 -21.50
CA ARG A 4 -0.65 0.83 -22.13
C ARG A 4 0.38 1.58 -21.28
N TYR A 5 -0.06 2.28 -20.23
CA TYR A 5 0.80 3.01 -19.31
C TYR A 5 0.88 2.37 -17.92
N SER A 6 0.33 1.17 -17.77
CA SER A 6 0.21 0.52 -16.47
C SER A 6 1.04 -0.76 -16.46
N ARG A 7 1.85 -0.91 -15.44
CA ARG A 7 2.58 -2.16 -15.18
C ARG A 7 1.64 -3.17 -14.56
N LYS A 8 1.69 -4.41 -15.06
CA LYS A 8 0.77 -5.47 -14.66
C LYS A 8 0.78 -5.72 -13.14
N GLU A 9 1.95 -5.77 -12.53
CA GLU A 9 2.10 -6.01 -11.09
C GLU A 9 1.45 -4.91 -10.22
N LEU A 10 1.42 -3.66 -10.69
CA LEU A 10 0.70 -2.58 -9.99
C LEU A 10 -0.80 -2.64 -10.28
N VAL A 11 -1.20 -3.00 -11.51
CA VAL A 11 -2.63 -3.19 -11.83
C VAL A 11 -3.23 -4.28 -10.95
N ASP A 12 -2.55 -5.43 -10.84
CA ASP A 12 -3.02 -6.58 -10.05
C ASP A 12 -3.25 -6.23 -8.57
N ILE A 13 -2.44 -5.31 -8.01
CA ILE A 13 -2.62 -4.83 -6.61
C ILE A 13 -3.95 -4.08 -6.44
N TRP A 14 -4.35 -3.30 -7.45
CA TRP A 14 -5.53 -2.44 -7.38
C TRP A 14 -6.79 -3.06 -7.97
N GLU A 15 -6.73 -4.31 -8.44
CA GLU A 15 -7.90 -5.05 -8.87
C GLU A 15 -8.76 -5.49 -7.69
N GLU A 16 -10.07 -5.56 -7.90
CA GLU A 16 -11.04 -5.95 -6.89
C GLU A 16 -10.79 -7.33 -6.30
N LYS A 17 -10.28 -8.26 -7.11
CA LYS A 17 -9.91 -9.59 -6.64
C LYS A 17 -8.86 -9.54 -5.53
N ASN A 18 -7.84 -8.68 -5.65
CA ASN A 18 -6.84 -8.47 -4.61
C ASN A 18 -7.44 -7.75 -3.40
N LYS A 19 -8.25 -6.70 -3.63
CA LYS A 19 -8.97 -5.99 -2.57
C LYS A 19 -9.78 -6.96 -1.71
N TYR A 20 -10.66 -7.74 -2.31
CA TYR A 20 -11.48 -8.70 -1.56
C TYR A 20 -10.69 -9.85 -0.94
N LYS A 21 -9.56 -10.23 -1.53
CA LYS A 21 -8.65 -11.18 -0.90
C LYS A 21 -8.08 -10.62 0.40
N ILE A 22 -7.62 -9.37 0.39
CA ILE A 22 -7.10 -8.71 1.59
C ILE A 22 -8.21 -8.58 2.64
N TRP A 23 -9.43 -8.21 2.25
CA TRP A 23 -10.58 -8.18 3.17
C TRP A 23 -10.79 -9.53 3.85
N LEU A 24 -10.74 -10.61 3.07
CA LEU A 24 -10.87 -11.97 3.60
C LEU A 24 -9.74 -12.30 4.59
N ASP A 25 -8.52 -11.90 4.29
CA ASP A 25 -7.36 -12.13 5.15
C ASP A 25 -7.48 -11.36 6.49
N ILE A 26 -8.02 -10.13 6.47
CA ILE A 26 -8.32 -9.34 7.67
C ILE A 26 -9.40 -10.03 8.51
N GLU A 27 -10.51 -10.42 7.90
CA GLU A 27 -11.63 -11.10 8.57
C GLU A 27 -11.20 -12.45 9.19
N ILE A 28 -10.37 -13.22 8.48
CA ILE A 28 -9.81 -14.46 9.01
C ILE A 28 -8.90 -14.18 10.21
N ALA A 29 -8.04 -13.16 10.13
CA ALA A 29 -7.16 -12.82 11.24
C ALA A 29 -7.94 -12.35 12.47
N ALA A 30 -8.99 -11.53 12.27
CA ALA A 30 -9.89 -11.12 13.35
C ALA A 30 -10.61 -12.32 13.98
N ALA A 31 -11.16 -13.23 13.15
CA ALA A 31 -11.81 -14.43 13.63
C ALA A 31 -10.84 -15.36 14.38
N GLU A 32 -9.58 -15.50 13.94
CA GLU A 32 -8.55 -16.27 14.66
C GLU A 32 -8.30 -15.69 16.08
N ALA A 33 -8.30 -14.36 16.21
CA ALA A 33 -8.16 -13.72 17.51
C ALA A 33 -9.39 -13.93 18.39
N MET A 34 -10.58 -13.70 17.85
CA MET A 34 -11.86 -13.89 18.56
C MET A 34 -12.02 -15.34 19.06
N GLU A 35 -11.60 -16.35 18.28
CA GLU A 35 -11.56 -17.75 18.72
C GLU A 35 -10.63 -17.96 19.92
N LYS A 36 -9.46 -17.33 19.91
CA LYS A 36 -8.47 -17.45 20.99
C LYS A 36 -8.96 -16.87 22.32
N ILE A 37 -9.71 -15.77 22.26
CA ILE A 37 -10.26 -15.11 23.45
C ILE A 37 -11.64 -15.64 23.85
N GLY A 38 -12.21 -16.58 23.07
CA GLY A 38 -13.49 -17.22 23.38
C GLY A 38 -14.74 -16.43 22.99
N GLU A 39 -14.60 -15.38 22.21
CA GLU A 39 -15.76 -14.56 21.77
C GLU A 39 -16.59 -15.22 20.67
N ILE A 40 -15.99 -16.13 19.89
CA ILE A 40 -16.66 -16.93 18.87
C ILE A 40 -16.26 -18.41 19.01
N PRO A 41 -17.08 -19.33 18.48
CA PRO A 41 -16.77 -20.76 18.53
C PRO A 41 -15.49 -21.12 17.79
N LYS A 42 -14.73 -22.08 18.29
CA LYS A 42 -13.53 -22.61 17.63
C LYS A 42 -13.83 -23.18 16.25
N GLY A 43 -12.90 -22.98 15.31
CA GLY A 43 -12.94 -23.51 13.96
C GLY A 43 -13.74 -22.68 12.95
N VAL A 44 -14.13 -21.45 13.29
CA VAL A 44 -14.71 -20.46 12.36
C VAL A 44 -13.67 -20.05 11.33
N ALA A 45 -12.54 -19.50 11.78
CA ALA A 45 -11.46 -19.03 10.90
C ALA A 45 -10.95 -20.15 9.97
N ARG A 46 -10.77 -21.38 10.52
CA ARG A 46 -10.39 -22.56 9.72
C ARG A 46 -11.43 -22.89 8.66
N SER A 47 -12.73 -22.83 9.00
CA SER A 47 -13.82 -23.10 8.06
C SER A 47 -13.86 -22.05 6.94
N VAL A 48 -13.74 -20.77 7.28
CA VAL A 48 -13.69 -19.68 6.32
C VAL A 48 -12.50 -19.85 5.38
N LYS A 49 -11.30 -20.04 5.92
CA LYS A 49 -10.07 -20.23 5.14
C LYS A 49 -10.17 -21.41 4.15
N LYS A 50 -10.86 -22.50 4.54
CA LYS A 50 -11.02 -23.69 3.68
C LYS A 50 -12.05 -23.51 2.58
N LYS A 51 -13.17 -22.83 2.87
CA LYS A 51 -14.34 -22.80 1.98
C LYS A 51 -14.49 -21.52 1.18
N ALA A 52 -14.07 -20.37 1.73
CA ALA A 52 -14.28 -19.08 1.10
C ALA A 52 -13.45 -18.92 -0.18
N LYS A 53 -14.11 -18.46 -1.23
CA LYS A 53 -13.50 -18.09 -2.51
C LYS A 53 -14.01 -16.72 -2.92
N ILE A 54 -13.14 -15.87 -3.42
CA ILE A 54 -13.52 -14.54 -3.92
C ILE A 54 -14.26 -14.69 -5.25
N LYS A 55 -15.53 -14.30 -5.25
CA LYS A 55 -16.43 -14.29 -6.43
C LYS A 55 -16.88 -12.86 -6.69
N VAL A 56 -16.07 -12.08 -7.42
CA VAL A 56 -16.28 -10.65 -7.65
C VAL A 56 -17.68 -10.37 -8.22
N ASP A 57 -18.09 -11.09 -9.28
CA ASP A 57 -19.40 -10.91 -9.90
C ASP A 57 -20.56 -11.17 -8.93
N ARG A 58 -20.39 -12.12 -7.99
CA ARG A 58 -21.39 -12.39 -6.96
C ARG A 58 -21.49 -11.25 -5.96
N ILE A 59 -20.35 -10.70 -5.56
CA ILE A 59 -20.29 -9.55 -4.65
C ILE A 59 -21.01 -8.36 -5.29
N HIS A 60 -20.72 -8.03 -6.54
CA HIS A 60 -21.40 -6.94 -7.25
C HIS A 60 -22.94 -7.15 -7.36
N LYS A 61 -23.40 -8.37 -7.67
CA LYS A 61 -24.83 -8.69 -7.69
C LYS A 61 -25.49 -8.49 -6.34
N LEU A 62 -24.78 -8.81 -5.25
CA LEU A 62 -25.28 -8.58 -3.88
C LEU A 62 -25.25 -7.11 -3.53
N GLU A 63 -24.17 -6.39 -3.83
CA GLU A 63 -24.04 -4.95 -3.56
C GLU A 63 -25.13 -4.14 -4.24
N ASN A 64 -25.49 -4.48 -5.49
CA ASN A 64 -26.61 -3.85 -6.18
C ASN A 64 -27.95 -3.98 -5.45
N LYS A 65 -28.12 -5.03 -4.60
CA LYS A 65 -29.30 -5.23 -3.78
C LYS A 65 -29.22 -4.57 -2.41
N VAL A 66 -28.09 -4.80 -1.70
CA VAL A 66 -27.94 -4.35 -0.30
C VAL A 66 -27.40 -2.94 -0.18
N LYS A 67 -26.86 -2.37 -1.27
CA LYS A 67 -26.27 -1.02 -1.35
C LYS A 67 -25.17 -0.75 -0.31
N HIS A 68 -24.39 -1.81 0.01
CA HIS A 68 -23.29 -1.76 0.95
C HIS A 68 -22.24 -2.82 0.58
N ASP A 69 -21.02 -2.38 0.32
CA ASP A 69 -19.92 -3.19 -0.20
C ASP A 69 -19.46 -4.30 0.76
N VAL A 70 -19.16 -3.95 2.02
CA VAL A 70 -18.70 -4.93 3.03
C VAL A 70 -19.79 -5.96 3.33
N ILE A 71 -21.06 -5.55 3.43
CA ILE A 71 -22.17 -6.48 3.64
C ILE A 71 -22.32 -7.43 2.44
N ALA A 72 -22.19 -6.91 1.20
CA ALA A 72 -22.23 -7.74 -0.01
C ALA A 72 -21.09 -8.77 -0.02
N PHE A 73 -19.89 -8.35 0.32
CA PHE A 73 -18.72 -9.23 0.46
C PHE A 73 -18.97 -10.32 1.51
N LEU A 74 -19.34 -9.96 2.72
CA LEU A 74 -19.61 -10.89 3.81
C LEU A 74 -20.73 -11.87 3.45
N THR A 75 -21.80 -11.41 2.80
CA THR A 75 -22.89 -12.25 2.32
C THR A 75 -22.38 -13.29 1.31
N SER A 76 -21.55 -12.86 0.35
CA SER A 76 -20.95 -13.77 -0.63
C SER A 76 -20.05 -14.85 0.01
N ILE A 77 -19.37 -14.51 1.10
CA ILE A 77 -18.57 -15.47 1.89
C ILE A 77 -19.49 -16.41 2.68
N ASN A 78 -20.52 -15.87 3.33
CA ASN A 78 -21.47 -16.65 4.14
C ASN A 78 -22.21 -17.70 3.33
N GLU A 79 -22.59 -17.42 2.09
CA GLU A 79 -23.20 -18.39 1.17
C GLU A 79 -22.33 -19.63 0.96
N GLN A 80 -21.00 -19.51 1.09
CA GLN A 80 -20.05 -20.60 0.86
C GLN A 80 -19.67 -21.34 2.16
N VAL A 81 -19.59 -20.58 3.25
CA VAL A 81 -19.10 -21.08 4.56
C VAL A 81 -20.25 -21.68 5.36
N GLY A 82 -21.47 -21.17 5.19
CA GLY A 82 -22.66 -21.54 5.94
C GLY A 82 -22.67 -20.91 7.34
N ILE A 83 -23.31 -21.59 8.31
CA ILE A 83 -23.60 -21.03 9.64
C ILE A 83 -22.39 -20.43 10.38
N LYS A 84 -21.18 -20.89 10.10
CA LYS A 84 -19.96 -20.33 10.70
C LYS A 84 -19.60 -18.94 10.16
N GLY A 85 -20.06 -18.58 8.98
CA GLY A 85 -19.81 -17.26 8.40
C GLY A 85 -20.46 -16.12 9.17
N ARG A 86 -21.54 -16.38 9.91
CA ARG A 86 -22.24 -15.38 10.75
C ARG A 86 -21.37 -14.73 11.84
N TYR A 87 -20.22 -15.33 12.15
CA TYR A 87 -19.30 -14.82 13.16
C TYR A 87 -18.24 -13.87 12.60
N LEU A 88 -18.15 -13.73 11.27
CA LEU A 88 -17.28 -12.72 10.65
C LEU A 88 -17.79 -11.31 10.96
N HIS A 89 -16.87 -10.35 11.00
CA HIS A 89 -17.16 -8.94 11.20
C HIS A 89 -17.80 -8.58 12.55
N LYS A 90 -17.77 -9.50 13.54
CA LYS A 90 -18.41 -9.29 14.84
C LYS A 90 -17.75 -8.10 15.56
N GLY A 91 -18.54 -7.08 15.87
CA GLY A 91 -18.09 -5.86 16.56
C GLY A 91 -17.29 -4.88 15.71
N MET A 92 -16.82 -5.29 14.53
CA MET A 92 -16.05 -4.46 13.63
C MET A 92 -16.91 -3.46 12.86
N THR A 93 -16.27 -2.44 12.30
CA THR A 93 -16.88 -1.52 11.34
C THR A 93 -16.27 -1.71 9.94
N SER A 94 -16.95 -1.24 8.91
CA SER A 94 -16.46 -1.34 7.53
C SER A 94 -15.06 -0.77 7.37
N SER A 95 -14.77 0.36 7.99
CA SER A 95 -13.46 1.02 7.88
C SER A 95 -12.32 0.21 8.51
N ASP A 96 -12.58 -0.66 9.48
CA ASP A 96 -11.57 -1.58 10.01
C ASP A 96 -11.01 -2.48 8.89
N VAL A 97 -11.85 -2.85 7.93
CA VAL A 97 -11.47 -3.64 6.76
C VAL A 97 -10.99 -2.76 5.61
N LEU A 98 -11.70 -1.68 5.30
CA LEU A 98 -11.44 -0.80 4.16
C LEU A 98 -10.09 -0.10 4.31
N ASP A 99 -9.85 0.56 5.44
CA ASP A 99 -8.64 1.35 5.66
C ASP A 99 -7.41 0.45 5.84
N THR A 100 -7.54 -0.64 6.58
CA THR A 100 -6.47 -1.64 6.71
C THR A 100 -6.11 -2.24 5.35
N CYS A 101 -7.11 -2.55 4.51
CA CYS A 101 -6.89 -3.02 3.15
C CYS A 101 -6.17 -1.98 2.29
N PHE A 102 -6.61 -0.72 2.35
CA PHE A 102 -5.99 0.36 1.58
C PHE A 102 -4.51 0.53 1.94
N ASN A 103 -4.17 0.51 3.22
CA ASN A 103 -2.79 0.54 3.68
C ASN A 103 -1.97 -0.65 3.16
N ILE A 104 -2.53 -1.85 3.14
CA ILE A 104 -1.86 -3.03 2.57
C ILE A 104 -1.61 -2.86 1.08
N GLN A 105 -2.57 -2.34 0.30
CA GLN A 105 -2.40 -2.08 -1.13
C GLN A 105 -1.34 -1.00 -1.39
N LEU A 106 -1.32 0.08 -0.60
CA LEU A 106 -0.27 1.09 -0.66
C LEU A 106 1.09 0.50 -0.33
N LEU A 107 1.18 -0.34 0.70
CA LEU A 107 2.41 -1.02 1.09
C LEU A 107 2.91 -2.00 0.01
N GLN A 108 2.01 -2.73 -0.65
CA GLN A 108 2.35 -3.59 -1.78
C GLN A 108 2.92 -2.77 -2.94
N SER A 109 2.30 -1.64 -3.27
CA SER A 109 2.74 -0.72 -4.32
C SER A 109 4.08 -0.06 -3.99
N ALA A 110 4.24 0.39 -2.75
CA ALA A 110 5.46 1.03 -2.27
C ALA A 110 6.69 0.11 -2.36
N LYS A 111 6.53 -1.18 -2.10
CA LYS A 111 7.62 -2.16 -2.23
C LYS A 111 8.12 -2.29 -3.66
N ILE A 112 7.22 -2.21 -4.64
CA ILE A 112 7.59 -2.21 -6.07
C ILE A 112 8.33 -0.92 -6.42
N ILE A 113 7.77 0.23 -6.06
CA ILE A 113 8.37 1.54 -6.34
C ILE A 113 9.74 1.67 -5.66
N LYS A 114 9.88 1.21 -4.42
CA LYS A 114 11.17 1.20 -3.73
C LYS A 114 12.22 0.39 -4.48
N LYS A 115 11.88 -0.80 -4.97
CA LYS A 115 12.77 -1.62 -5.79
C LYS A 115 13.20 -0.88 -7.06
N ASP A 116 12.27 -0.18 -7.72
CA ASP A 116 12.59 0.62 -8.90
C ASP A 116 13.56 1.77 -8.56
N ILE A 117 13.37 2.46 -7.43
CA ILE A 117 14.30 3.50 -6.96
C ILE A 117 15.71 2.91 -6.71
N GLU A 118 15.79 1.73 -6.11
CA GLU A 118 17.06 1.03 -5.87
C GLU A 118 17.78 0.66 -7.18
N GLU A 119 17.04 0.24 -8.20
CA GLU A 119 17.62 -0.02 -9.54
C GLU A 119 18.11 1.28 -10.20
N VAL A 120 17.35 2.37 -10.13
CA VAL A 120 17.79 3.68 -10.62
C VAL A 120 19.07 4.12 -9.91
N LEU A 121 19.16 3.94 -8.59
CA LEU A 121 20.36 4.26 -7.82
C LEU A 121 21.59 3.46 -8.30
N LYS A 122 21.43 2.17 -8.57
CA LYS A 122 22.52 1.34 -9.10
C LYS A 122 23.03 1.88 -10.45
N VAL A 123 22.10 2.19 -11.35
CA VAL A 123 22.44 2.71 -12.68
C VAL A 123 23.12 4.08 -12.59
N LEU A 124 22.57 5.01 -11.82
CA LEU A 124 23.14 6.35 -11.63
C LEU A 124 24.54 6.28 -11.02
N LYS A 125 24.75 5.45 -10.00
CA LYS A 125 26.06 5.24 -9.37
C LYS A 125 27.10 4.71 -10.37
N ALA A 126 26.73 3.69 -11.14
CA ALA A 126 27.63 3.10 -12.14
C ALA A 126 27.99 4.11 -13.23
N LYS A 127 27.01 4.84 -13.78
CA LYS A 127 27.21 5.86 -14.81
C LYS A 127 27.99 7.06 -14.29
N ALA A 128 27.72 7.55 -13.08
CA ALA A 128 28.49 8.63 -12.47
C ALA A 128 29.97 8.29 -12.36
N LYS A 129 30.30 7.06 -11.93
CA LYS A 129 31.69 6.57 -11.88
C LYS A 129 32.31 6.43 -13.27
N LYS A 130 31.58 5.86 -14.24
CA LYS A 130 32.06 5.65 -15.62
C LYS A 130 32.44 6.98 -16.29
N TYR A 131 31.61 8.01 -16.13
CA TYR A 131 31.75 9.29 -16.80
C TYR A 131 32.38 10.39 -15.92
N LYS A 132 33.04 10.03 -14.82
CA LYS A 132 33.63 10.98 -13.86
C LYS A 132 34.64 11.95 -14.51
N ASN A 133 35.33 11.56 -15.58
CA ASN A 133 36.31 12.35 -16.30
C ASN A 133 35.80 12.85 -17.67
N THR A 134 34.53 12.61 -18.01
CA THR A 134 33.94 13.09 -19.27
C THR A 134 33.57 14.57 -19.10
N VAL A 135 34.39 15.43 -19.65
CA VAL A 135 34.20 16.90 -19.57
C VAL A 135 32.95 17.32 -20.33
N CYS A 136 32.18 18.18 -19.75
CA CYS A 136 31.03 18.85 -20.37
C CYS A 136 30.92 20.29 -19.85
N ILE A 137 30.16 21.10 -20.58
CA ILE A 137 29.92 22.48 -20.14
C ILE A 137 28.80 22.54 -19.11
N GLY A 138 29.03 23.19 -17.99
CA GLY A 138 27.98 23.67 -17.09
C GLY A 138 27.27 24.89 -17.68
N ARG A 139 25.95 24.95 -17.51
CA ARG A 139 25.13 26.06 -17.97
C ARG A 139 24.42 26.75 -16.80
N SER A 140 24.38 28.08 -16.86
CA SER A 140 23.59 28.93 -15.99
C SER A 140 22.81 29.90 -16.86
N HIS A 141 21.55 30.15 -16.57
CA HIS A 141 20.66 30.96 -17.38
C HIS A 141 20.57 30.54 -18.86
N GLY A 142 20.76 29.24 -19.16
CA GLY A 142 20.76 28.70 -20.51
C GLY A 142 22.03 28.94 -21.33
N ILE A 143 23.05 29.66 -20.79
CA ILE A 143 24.32 29.96 -21.43
C ILE A 143 25.48 29.18 -20.82
N HIS A 144 26.62 29.13 -21.52
CA HIS A 144 27.83 28.47 -21.04
C HIS A 144 28.37 29.19 -19.79
N ALA A 145 28.66 28.41 -18.75
CA ALA A 145 29.30 28.91 -17.53
C ALA A 145 30.64 28.16 -17.34
N GLU A 146 30.76 27.30 -16.36
CA GLU A 146 32.02 26.66 -16.02
C GLU A 146 32.09 25.21 -16.56
N PRO A 147 33.29 24.69 -16.89
CA PRO A 147 33.49 23.30 -17.20
C PRO A 147 33.13 22.43 -16.00
N THR A 148 32.48 21.29 -16.28
CA THR A 148 32.14 20.26 -15.29
C THR A 148 32.33 18.88 -15.90
N THR A 149 31.85 17.82 -15.24
CA THR A 149 31.85 16.47 -15.84
C THR A 149 30.45 15.88 -15.88
N PHE A 150 30.22 15.05 -16.87
CA PHE A 150 28.96 14.33 -16.98
C PHE A 150 28.73 13.40 -15.78
N GLY A 151 29.81 12.82 -15.23
CA GLY A 151 29.72 12.02 -14.01
C GLY A 151 29.27 12.80 -12.80
N LEU A 152 29.73 14.07 -12.62
CA LEU A 152 29.27 14.94 -11.53
C LEU A 152 27.78 15.28 -11.68
N LYS A 153 27.35 15.59 -12.91
CA LYS A 153 25.93 15.82 -13.21
C LYS A 153 25.07 14.61 -12.80
N LEU A 154 25.47 13.39 -13.15
CA LEU A 154 24.77 12.17 -12.74
C LEU A 154 24.83 11.91 -11.23
N ALA A 155 25.91 12.30 -10.56
CA ALA A 155 26.05 12.17 -9.11
C ALA A 155 25.04 13.05 -8.35
N THR A 156 24.63 14.20 -8.88
CA THR A 156 23.59 15.03 -8.26
C THR A 156 22.24 14.29 -8.23
N TYR A 157 21.87 13.64 -9.34
CA TYR A 157 20.66 12.80 -9.40
C TYR A 157 20.76 11.58 -8.48
N TYR A 158 21.93 10.93 -8.43
CA TYR A 158 22.15 9.85 -7.48
C TYR A 158 21.85 10.26 -6.04
N GLN A 159 22.34 11.41 -5.60
CA GLN A 159 22.09 11.90 -4.24
C GLN A 159 20.61 12.28 -4.01
N GLU A 160 19.94 12.79 -5.02
CA GLU A 160 18.50 13.08 -4.98
C GLU A 160 17.68 11.79 -4.83
N PHE A 161 17.93 10.78 -5.65
CA PHE A 161 17.25 9.47 -5.53
C PHE A 161 17.60 8.73 -4.24
N LYS A 162 18.81 8.93 -3.68
CA LYS A 162 19.17 8.42 -2.36
C LYS A 162 18.28 9.03 -1.26
N ARG A 163 18.01 10.33 -1.34
CA ARG A 163 17.06 10.99 -0.42
C ARG A 163 15.62 10.49 -0.64
N ASN A 164 15.23 10.25 -1.89
CA ASN A 164 13.92 9.71 -2.23
C ASN A 164 13.72 8.28 -1.71
N ASN A 165 14.76 7.45 -1.77
CA ASN A 165 14.73 6.11 -1.17
C ASN A 165 14.46 6.17 0.34
N LYS A 166 15.14 7.09 1.05
CA LYS A 166 14.91 7.31 2.49
C LYS A 166 13.49 7.81 2.78
N ARG A 167 12.95 8.74 1.96
CA ARG A 167 11.57 9.22 2.09
C ARG A 167 10.57 8.09 1.87
N MET A 168 10.83 7.20 0.90
CA MET A 168 9.98 6.04 0.66
C MET A 168 10.00 5.08 1.85
N ASP A 169 11.15 4.85 2.52
CA ASP A 169 11.20 4.05 3.75
C ASP A 169 10.34 4.65 4.86
N GLN A 170 10.39 5.96 5.04
CA GLN A 170 9.54 6.67 6.01
C GLN A 170 8.05 6.58 5.64
N ALA A 171 7.71 6.75 4.35
CA ALA A 171 6.33 6.62 3.88
C ALA A 171 5.78 5.20 4.06
N ILE A 172 6.60 4.18 3.82
CA ILE A 172 6.26 2.78 4.11
C ILE A 172 6.00 2.57 5.59
N ASP A 173 6.82 3.14 6.46
CA ASP A 173 6.64 3.04 7.91
C ASP A 173 5.34 3.68 8.37
N GLU A 174 4.99 4.85 7.84
CA GLU A 174 3.77 5.60 8.16
C GLU A 174 2.49 4.88 7.73
N ILE A 175 2.47 4.25 6.55
CA ILE A 175 1.27 3.53 6.08
C ILE A 175 1.21 2.07 6.56
N SER A 176 2.23 1.57 7.26
CA SER A 176 2.26 0.20 7.76
C SER A 176 1.42 0.04 9.02
N THR A 177 0.21 0.58 9.03
CA THR A 177 -0.72 0.55 10.17
C THR A 177 -2.03 -0.13 9.82
N CYS A 178 -2.72 -0.68 10.82
CA CYS A 178 -4.09 -1.16 10.76
C CYS A 178 -4.90 -0.59 11.91
N ALA A 179 -6.21 -0.48 11.73
CA ALA A 179 -7.16 -0.19 12.80
C ALA A 179 -8.25 -1.27 12.75
N VAL A 180 -8.48 -1.91 13.89
CA VAL A 180 -9.59 -2.85 14.11
C VAL A 180 -10.18 -2.52 15.48
N SER A 181 -10.81 -1.35 15.58
CA SER A 181 -11.20 -0.72 16.84
C SER A 181 -12.69 -0.38 16.92
N GLY A 182 -13.46 -0.77 15.90
CA GLY A 182 -14.92 -0.57 15.86
C GLY A 182 -15.34 0.80 15.36
N ALA A 183 -16.63 1.08 15.44
CA ALA A 183 -17.32 2.18 14.76
C ALA A 183 -16.78 3.59 15.04
N VAL A 184 -16.14 3.81 16.17
CA VAL A 184 -15.61 5.13 16.58
C VAL A 184 -14.21 5.05 17.20
N GLY A 185 -13.54 3.90 17.09
CA GLY A 185 -12.17 3.72 17.57
C GLY A 185 -12.04 3.52 19.09
N THR A 186 -13.14 3.24 19.79
CA THR A 186 -13.16 3.13 21.27
C THR A 186 -13.08 1.69 21.78
N PHE A 187 -13.00 0.72 20.91
CA PHE A 187 -13.01 -0.71 21.27
C PHE A 187 -14.26 -1.17 22.06
N ALA A 188 -15.38 -0.44 21.93
CA ALA A 188 -16.59 -0.77 22.67
C ALA A 188 -17.13 -2.19 22.39
N ASN A 189 -16.96 -2.68 21.16
CA ASN A 189 -17.46 -3.98 20.72
C ASN A 189 -16.36 -4.88 20.13
N VAL A 190 -15.08 -4.48 20.21
CA VAL A 190 -13.92 -5.22 19.73
C VAL A 190 -12.88 -5.26 20.83
N ASP A 191 -12.42 -6.42 21.23
CA ASP A 191 -11.33 -6.52 22.21
C ASP A 191 -10.01 -6.05 21.56
N PRO A 192 -9.22 -5.16 22.21
CA PRO A 192 -7.93 -4.68 21.66
C PRO A 192 -6.94 -5.78 21.26
N ARG A 193 -7.05 -6.96 21.88
CA ARG A 193 -6.23 -8.14 21.51
C ARG A 193 -6.50 -8.61 20.08
N ILE A 194 -7.67 -8.30 19.51
CA ILE A 194 -8.04 -8.64 18.12
C ILE A 194 -7.20 -7.79 17.17
N GLU A 195 -7.17 -6.46 17.35
CA GLU A 195 -6.34 -5.56 16.55
C GLU A 195 -4.86 -5.96 16.61
N LYS A 196 -4.33 -6.20 17.80
CA LYS A 196 -2.96 -6.66 18.00
C LYS A 196 -2.64 -7.94 17.23
N HIS A 197 -3.57 -8.90 17.19
CA HIS A 197 -3.40 -10.12 16.44
C HIS A 197 -3.43 -9.87 14.93
N VAL A 198 -4.36 -9.04 14.44
CA VAL A 198 -4.48 -8.65 13.03
C VAL A 198 -3.20 -7.95 12.59
N ALA A 199 -2.72 -6.96 13.33
CA ALA A 199 -1.48 -6.23 13.06
C ALA A 199 -0.30 -7.20 12.92
N LYS A 200 -0.09 -8.07 13.91
CA LYS A 200 0.97 -9.08 13.88
C LYS A 200 0.84 -10.03 12.68
N LYS A 201 -0.36 -10.50 12.39
CA LYS A 201 -0.64 -11.47 11.32
C LYS A 201 -0.36 -10.88 9.94
N LEU A 202 -0.73 -9.62 9.73
CA LEU A 202 -0.60 -8.90 8.46
C LEU A 202 0.72 -8.11 8.36
N LYS A 203 1.58 -8.19 9.39
CA LYS A 203 2.87 -7.47 9.48
C LYS A 203 2.68 -5.95 9.40
N LEU A 204 1.70 -5.45 10.12
CA LEU A 204 1.38 -4.05 10.30
C LEU A 204 1.62 -3.64 11.75
N LYS A 205 1.54 -2.35 12.05
CA LYS A 205 1.49 -1.76 13.38
C LYS A 205 0.03 -1.49 13.75
N GLU A 206 -0.28 -1.52 15.03
CA GLU A 206 -1.57 -1.03 15.53
C GLU A 206 -1.62 0.50 15.39
N GLU A 207 -2.75 1.06 14.97
CA GLU A 207 -2.95 2.51 15.06
C GLU A 207 -3.14 2.89 16.52
N LEU A 208 -2.30 3.82 17.01
CA LEU A 208 -2.31 4.18 18.43
C LEU A 208 -3.63 4.79 18.88
N ILE A 209 -4.17 5.69 18.07
CA ILE A 209 -5.47 6.33 18.31
C ILE A 209 -6.14 6.52 16.97
N SER A 210 -7.27 5.85 16.78
CA SER A 210 -8.11 5.99 15.61
C SER A 210 -9.49 6.58 15.98
N THR A 211 -10.26 6.88 14.97
CA THR A 211 -11.71 7.09 15.08
C THR A 211 -12.40 5.91 14.38
N GLN A 212 -13.37 6.15 13.53
CA GLN A 212 -13.85 5.11 12.60
C GLN A 212 -12.80 4.79 11.51
N ILE A 213 -11.87 5.71 11.25
CA ILE A 213 -10.90 5.64 10.18
C ILE A 213 -9.47 5.83 10.70
N ILE A 214 -8.49 5.33 9.93
CA ILE A 214 -7.08 5.66 10.14
C ILE A 214 -6.85 7.14 9.78
N PRO A 215 -6.10 7.93 10.58
CA PRO A 215 -5.79 9.33 10.27
C PRO A 215 -5.23 9.54 8.87
N ARG A 216 -5.73 10.54 8.15
CA ARG A 216 -5.44 10.75 6.71
C ARG A 216 -4.12 11.48 6.43
N ASP A 217 -3.49 12.06 7.44
CA ASP A 217 -2.14 12.63 7.37
C ASP A 217 -1.11 11.58 6.91
N ARG A 218 -1.22 10.33 7.35
CA ARG A 218 -0.40 9.20 6.90
C ARG A 218 -0.47 9.01 5.38
N HIS A 219 -1.68 9.02 4.83
CA HIS A 219 -1.91 8.91 3.40
C HIS A 219 -1.42 10.16 2.65
N ALA A 220 -1.67 11.36 3.20
CA ALA A 220 -1.19 12.61 2.64
C ALA A 220 0.35 12.64 2.54
N TYR A 221 1.04 12.19 3.58
CA TYR A 221 2.49 12.06 3.57
C TYR A 221 2.96 11.08 2.48
N PHE A 222 2.35 9.89 2.39
CA PHE A 222 2.68 8.90 1.39
C PHE A 222 2.56 9.46 -0.05
N PHE A 223 1.43 10.08 -0.37
CA PHE A 223 1.21 10.66 -1.70
C PHE A 223 2.11 11.87 -1.97
N SER A 224 2.46 12.67 -0.96
CA SER A 224 3.45 13.74 -1.09
C SER A 224 4.83 13.20 -1.45
N VAL A 225 5.24 12.09 -0.84
CA VAL A 225 6.50 11.41 -1.19
C VAL A 225 6.47 10.90 -2.63
N LEU A 226 5.36 10.33 -3.09
CA LEU A 226 5.21 9.94 -4.51
C LEU A 226 5.33 11.14 -5.44
N GLY A 227 4.74 12.28 -5.08
CA GLY A 227 4.86 13.54 -5.84
C GLY A 227 6.31 14.01 -5.95
N ILE A 228 7.08 13.97 -4.84
CA ILE A 228 8.50 14.31 -4.84
C ILE A 228 9.32 13.37 -5.75
N ILE A 229 9.04 12.07 -5.70
CA ILE A 229 9.71 11.08 -6.57
C ILE A 229 9.37 11.36 -8.03
N ALA A 230 8.11 11.61 -8.36
CA ALA A 230 7.67 11.93 -9.71
C ALA A 230 8.37 13.19 -10.25
N SER A 231 8.50 14.26 -9.44
CA SER A 231 9.25 15.48 -9.80
C SER A 231 10.73 15.19 -10.05
N SER A 232 11.33 14.28 -9.29
CA SER A 232 12.73 13.87 -9.52
C SER A 232 12.90 13.11 -10.84
N ILE A 233 11.92 12.27 -11.20
CA ILE A 233 11.89 11.55 -12.49
C ILE A 233 11.72 12.53 -13.64
N GLU A 234 10.80 13.49 -13.52
CA GLU A 234 10.60 14.54 -14.51
C GLU A 234 11.89 15.35 -14.73
N ARG A 235 12.55 15.74 -13.65
CA ARG A 235 13.79 16.52 -13.71
C ARG A 235 14.91 15.79 -14.47
N ILE A 236 15.15 14.51 -14.20
CA ILE A 236 16.16 13.74 -14.91
C ILE A 236 15.76 13.47 -16.37
N ALA A 237 14.48 13.20 -16.64
CA ALA A 237 13.99 13.01 -18.00
C ALA A 237 14.14 14.29 -18.85
N THR A 238 13.85 15.44 -18.27
CA THR A 238 14.04 16.75 -18.90
C THR A 238 15.52 17.02 -19.21
N GLU A 239 16.42 16.71 -18.27
CA GLU A 239 17.86 16.86 -18.51
C GLU A 239 18.34 15.95 -19.65
N ILE A 240 17.89 14.71 -19.72
CA ILE A 240 18.24 13.79 -20.84
C ILE A 240 17.77 14.39 -22.17
N ARG A 241 16.57 14.97 -22.23
CA ARG A 241 16.09 15.67 -23.44
C ARG A 241 16.96 16.85 -23.82
N HIS A 242 17.44 17.62 -22.86
CA HIS A 242 18.35 18.75 -23.12
C HIS A 242 19.73 18.30 -23.61
N LEU A 243 20.22 17.16 -23.14
CA LEU A 243 21.49 16.57 -23.58
C LEU A 243 21.46 15.99 -24.99
N GLN A 244 20.29 15.77 -25.57
CA GLN A 244 20.10 15.25 -26.93
C GLN A 244 20.01 16.33 -28.02
N ARG A 245 20.11 17.57 -27.68
CA ARG A 245 20.07 18.71 -28.62
C ARG A 245 21.33 18.82 -29.46
#